data_3b5835bac7a75b8754e78f4b68d3b978
#
_entry.id   3b5835bac7a75b8754e78f4b68d3b978
#
_cell.length_a   1.000
_cell.length_b   1.000
_cell.length_c   1.000
_cell.angle_alpha   90.00
_cell.angle_beta   90.00
_cell.angle_gamma   90.00
#
_symmetry.space_group_name_H-M   'P 1'
#
loop_
_entity.id
_entity.type
_entity.pdbx_description
1 polymer ?
#
loop_
_entity_poly.entity_id
_entity_poly.type
_entity_poly.pdbx_seq_one_letter_code
_entity_poly.pdbx_strand_id
1 'polypeptide(L)'
;MVSWENKLLFPQFQKYRNKMQMELSKAAETLKELGHPTRLSVYRELVKAGHEGLPVGELQKRLEIPASTLSHHLSSLISVSLIRQERQGRTLFCHARYENLEALIAFLTEECCSGTNDCLPLPQKTEK
;
A
#
# COMPACT_ATOMS: atom_id res chain seq x y z
N MET A 1 -12.34 -15.07 14.97
CA MET A 1 -11.77 -14.88 16.29
C MET A 1 -10.37 -15.50 16.31
N VAL A 2 -9.37 -14.65 16.32
CA VAL A 2 -8.00 -15.14 16.48
C VAL A 2 -7.92 -15.62 17.93
N SER A 3 -7.81 -16.91 18.13
CA SER A 3 -7.75 -17.47 19.47
C SER A 3 -6.50 -16.91 20.18
N TRP A 4 -6.67 -16.50 21.40
CA TRP A 4 -5.59 -16.03 22.27
C TRP A 4 -4.46 -17.07 22.38
N GLU A 5 -4.72 -18.31 22.07
CA GLU A 5 -3.72 -19.38 22.00
C GLU A 5 -2.62 -19.12 20.96
N ASN A 6 -2.96 -18.48 19.85
CA ASN A 6 -1.97 -18.09 18.85
C ASN A 6 -0.98 -17.03 19.36
N LYS A 7 -1.34 -16.28 20.39
CA LYS A 7 -0.44 -15.31 21.02
C LYS A 7 0.67 -15.96 21.82
N LEU A 8 0.41 -17.15 22.37
CA LEU A 8 1.38 -17.88 23.18
C LEU A 8 2.32 -18.75 22.35
N LEU A 9 1.84 -19.24 21.19
CA LEU A 9 2.59 -20.17 20.35
C LEU A 9 3.59 -19.46 19.41
N PHE A 10 3.33 -18.21 19.02
CA PHE A 10 4.16 -17.48 18.08
C PHE A 10 4.33 -16.01 18.47
N PRO A 11 5.07 -15.73 19.55
CA PRO A 11 5.27 -14.34 20.01
C PRO A 11 5.97 -13.46 18.96
N GLN A 12 6.79 -14.04 18.08
CA GLN A 12 7.43 -13.31 16.99
C GLN A 12 6.42 -12.78 15.97
N PHE A 13 5.34 -13.50 15.69
CA PHE A 13 4.28 -13.04 14.80
C PHE A 13 3.50 -11.85 15.39
N GLN A 14 3.40 -11.81 16.72
CA GLN A 14 2.79 -10.69 17.43
C GLN A 14 3.60 -9.40 17.21
N LYS A 15 4.92 -9.51 17.23
CA LYS A 15 5.82 -8.37 17.01
C LYS A 15 5.69 -7.82 15.59
N TYR A 16 5.57 -8.69 14.59
CA TYR A 16 5.34 -8.29 13.21
C TYR A 16 3.94 -7.71 13.02
N ARG A 17 2.95 -8.30 13.67
CA ARG A 17 1.57 -7.79 13.64
C ARG A 17 1.48 -6.39 14.24
N ASN A 18 2.11 -6.16 15.39
CA ASN A 18 2.12 -4.84 16.03
C ASN A 18 2.83 -3.78 15.18
N LYS A 19 3.87 -4.17 14.46
CA LYS A 19 4.59 -3.27 13.57
C LYS A 19 3.79 -2.93 12.31
N MET A 20 2.88 -3.82 11.91
CA MET A 20 2.06 -3.67 10.72
C MET A 20 0.62 -3.25 11.04
N GLN A 21 0.31 -3.08 12.33
CA GLN A 21 -1.05 -2.73 12.73
C GLN A 21 -1.36 -1.28 12.39
N MET A 22 -2.27 -1.10 11.46
CA MET A 22 -2.72 0.20 11.03
C MET A 22 -3.92 0.65 11.88
N GLU A 23 -3.91 1.91 12.31
CA GLU A 23 -5.04 2.49 13.03
C GLU A 23 -6.16 2.89 12.07
N LEU A 24 -7.39 2.93 12.57
CA LEU A 24 -8.57 3.28 11.77
C LEU A 24 -8.42 4.65 11.07
N SER A 25 -7.96 5.66 11.80
CA SER A 25 -7.76 6.99 11.25
C SER A 25 -6.72 7.00 10.12
N LYS A 26 -5.63 6.28 10.31
CA LYS A 26 -4.57 6.14 9.30
C LYS A 26 -5.07 5.40 8.06
N ALA A 27 -5.84 4.33 8.26
CA ALA A 27 -6.45 3.58 7.16
C ALA A 27 -7.41 4.46 6.37
N ALA A 28 -8.24 5.25 7.05
CA ALA A 28 -9.20 6.16 6.43
C ALA A 28 -8.49 7.24 5.60
N GLU A 29 -7.43 7.84 6.13
CA GLU A 29 -6.63 8.82 5.38
C GLU A 29 -5.97 8.21 4.16
N THR A 30 -5.42 7.02 4.30
CA THR A 30 -4.78 6.29 3.20
C THR A 30 -5.78 6.02 2.08
N LEU A 31 -6.97 5.52 2.43
CA LEU A 31 -8.03 5.26 1.46
C LEU A 31 -8.53 6.55 0.79
N LYS A 32 -8.64 7.63 1.55
CA LYS A 32 -9.03 8.94 1.03
C LYS A 32 -8.08 9.42 -0.07
N GLU A 33 -6.78 9.35 0.20
CA GLU A 33 -5.79 9.77 -0.78
C GLU A 33 -5.75 8.84 -1.99
N LEU A 34 -5.88 7.54 -1.76
CA LEU A 34 -5.90 6.54 -2.82
C LEU A 34 -7.19 6.56 -3.64
N GLY A 35 -8.27 7.12 -3.09
CA GLY A 35 -9.59 7.17 -3.74
C GLY A 35 -9.72 8.13 -4.91
N HIS A 36 -8.70 8.94 -5.19
CA HIS A 36 -8.70 9.80 -6.37
C HIS A 36 -8.26 9.01 -7.60
N PRO A 37 -9.03 9.03 -8.72
CA PRO A 37 -8.73 8.19 -9.88
C PRO A 37 -7.31 8.33 -10.42
N THR A 38 -6.82 9.55 -10.54
CA THR A 38 -5.45 9.81 -11.03
C THR A 38 -4.40 9.27 -10.07
N ARG A 39 -4.59 9.49 -8.75
CA ARG A 39 -3.68 8.95 -7.74
C ARG A 39 -3.66 7.44 -7.73
N LEU A 40 -4.81 6.82 -7.89
CA LEU A 40 -4.90 5.36 -7.99
C LEU A 40 -4.14 4.86 -9.22
N SER A 41 -4.25 5.54 -10.34
CA SER A 41 -3.51 5.21 -11.56
C SER A 41 -2.00 5.33 -11.36
N VAL A 42 -1.55 6.41 -10.73
CA VAL A 42 -0.13 6.60 -10.38
C VAL A 42 0.37 5.44 -9.51
N TYR A 43 -0.37 5.14 -8.46
CA TYR A 43 -0.01 4.08 -7.53
C TYR A 43 0.07 2.71 -8.21
N ARG A 44 -0.89 2.39 -9.08
CA ARG A 44 -0.89 1.13 -9.82
C ARG A 44 0.31 1.00 -10.76
N GLU A 45 0.72 2.07 -11.40
CA GLU A 45 1.94 2.06 -12.23
C GLU A 45 3.18 1.74 -11.39
N LEU A 46 3.27 2.30 -10.19
CA LEU A 46 4.38 2.01 -9.28
C LEU A 46 4.35 0.57 -8.76
N VAL A 47 3.17 0.04 -8.47
CA VAL A 47 3.03 -1.36 -8.07
C VAL A 47 3.48 -2.31 -9.19
N LYS A 48 3.13 -2.00 -10.43
CA LYS A 48 3.58 -2.78 -11.60
C LYS A 48 5.10 -2.75 -11.76
N ALA A 49 5.72 -1.61 -11.45
CA ALA A 49 7.16 -1.43 -11.61
C ALA A 49 8.00 -2.25 -10.62
N GLY A 50 7.41 -2.67 -9.52
CA GLY A 50 8.09 -3.47 -8.51
C GLY A 50 9.12 -2.66 -7.72
N HIS A 51 10.13 -3.34 -7.21
CA HIS A 51 11.15 -2.74 -6.35
C HIS A 51 12.04 -1.73 -7.07
N GLU A 52 12.15 -1.82 -8.37
CA GLU A 52 12.97 -0.89 -9.16
C GLU A 52 12.37 0.51 -9.20
N GLY A 53 11.06 0.63 -9.06
CA GLY A 53 10.36 1.90 -9.12
C GLY A 53 10.33 2.49 -10.52
N LEU A 54 9.88 3.74 -10.62
CA LEU A 54 9.83 4.48 -11.88
C LEU A 54 10.34 5.91 -11.68
N PRO A 55 11.09 6.43 -12.67
CA PRO A 55 11.38 7.86 -12.68
C PRO A 55 10.11 8.69 -12.81
N VAL A 56 10.06 9.86 -12.16
CA VAL A 56 8.92 10.78 -12.26
C VAL A 56 8.58 11.12 -13.71
N GLY A 57 9.61 11.32 -14.55
CA GLY A 57 9.42 11.61 -15.97
C GLY A 57 8.73 10.49 -16.72
N GLU A 58 9.01 9.24 -16.36
CA GLU A 58 8.37 8.07 -16.98
C GLU A 58 6.90 7.96 -16.56
N LEU A 59 6.60 8.22 -15.30
CA LEU A 59 5.21 8.29 -14.82
C LEU A 59 4.41 9.36 -15.57
N GLN A 60 5.02 10.52 -15.77
CA GLN A 60 4.40 11.62 -16.49
C GLN A 60 4.04 11.22 -17.93
N LYS A 61 4.93 10.53 -18.61
CA LYS A 61 4.70 10.05 -19.97
C LYS A 61 3.58 9.02 -20.03
N ARG A 62 3.61 8.03 -19.13
CA ARG A 62 2.63 6.95 -19.13
C ARG A 62 1.22 7.44 -18.84
N LEU A 63 1.09 8.41 -17.95
CA LEU A 63 -0.20 8.90 -17.50
C LEU A 63 -0.67 10.15 -18.26
N GLU A 64 0.20 10.72 -19.08
CA GLU A 64 -0.09 11.91 -19.90
C GLU A 64 -0.66 13.08 -19.07
N ILE A 65 -0.06 13.34 -17.89
CA ILE A 65 -0.48 14.41 -17.00
C ILE A 65 0.63 15.46 -16.85
N PRO A 66 0.26 16.73 -16.59
CA PRO A 66 1.24 17.78 -16.37
C PRO A 66 2.13 17.51 -15.15
N ALA A 67 3.38 17.95 -15.21
CA ALA A 67 4.35 17.74 -14.14
C ALA A 67 3.88 18.28 -12.78
N SER A 68 3.25 19.46 -12.76
CA SER A 68 2.73 20.06 -11.53
C SER A 68 1.59 19.23 -10.92
N THR A 69 0.72 18.71 -11.76
CA THR A 69 -0.39 17.84 -11.34
C THR A 69 0.14 16.53 -10.75
N LEU A 70 1.10 15.91 -11.44
CA LEU A 70 1.75 14.69 -10.95
C LEU A 70 2.43 14.93 -9.61
N SER A 71 3.18 16.02 -9.48
CA SER A 71 3.87 16.41 -8.25
C SER A 71 2.90 16.50 -7.06
N HIS A 72 1.74 17.12 -7.29
CA HIS A 72 0.70 17.23 -6.27
C HIS A 72 0.18 15.86 -5.84
N HIS A 73 -0.12 14.99 -6.79
CA HIS A 73 -0.60 13.64 -6.50
C HIS A 73 0.45 12.77 -5.80
N LEU A 74 1.71 12.91 -6.20
CA LEU A 74 2.82 12.22 -5.52
C LEU A 74 2.95 12.67 -4.06
N SER A 75 2.86 13.98 -3.81
CA SER A 75 2.91 14.52 -2.44
C SER A 75 1.79 13.96 -1.58
N SER A 76 0.58 13.85 -2.11
CA SER A 76 -0.56 13.25 -1.39
C SER A 76 -0.31 11.79 -1.02
N LEU A 77 0.23 11.01 -1.95
CA LEU A 77 0.55 9.60 -1.71
C LEU A 77 1.71 9.42 -0.72
N ILE A 78 2.68 10.33 -0.75
CA ILE A 78 3.80 10.34 0.21
C ILE A 78 3.28 10.65 1.61
N SER A 79 2.34 11.58 1.74
CA SER A 79 1.80 12.00 3.03
C SER A 79 1.16 10.86 3.82
N VAL A 80 0.62 9.87 3.13
CA VAL A 80 0.03 8.67 3.74
C VAL A 80 0.94 7.44 3.68
N SER A 81 2.20 7.65 3.31
CA SER A 81 3.25 6.62 3.27
C SER A 81 2.97 5.46 2.32
N LEU A 82 2.22 5.70 1.24
CA LEU A 82 1.98 4.68 0.21
C LEU A 82 3.12 4.59 -0.80
N ILE A 83 3.82 5.69 -0.99
CA ILE A 83 5.00 5.73 -1.87
C ILE A 83 6.15 6.43 -1.17
N ARG A 84 7.34 6.22 -1.68
CA ARG A 84 8.53 6.96 -1.29
C ARG A 84 9.26 7.43 -2.54
N GLN A 85 10.04 8.48 -2.40
CA GLN A 85 10.90 8.98 -3.47
C GLN A 85 12.35 8.81 -3.07
N GLU A 86 13.18 8.49 -4.05
CA GLU A 86 14.61 8.32 -3.87
C GLU A 86 15.32 8.99 -5.05
N ARG A 87 16.28 9.84 -4.74
CA ARG A 87 17.10 10.49 -5.75
C ARG A 87 18.29 9.62 -6.11
N GLN A 88 18.40 9.28 -7.38
CA GLN A 88 19.55 8.55 -7.93
C GLN A 88 20.19 9.44 -8.99
N GLY A 89 21.30 10.09 -8.62
CA GLY A 89 21.93 11.08 -9.45
C GLY A 89 21.01 12.29 -9.69
N ARG A 90 20.66 12.55 -10.93
CA ARG A 90 19.75 13.64 -11.33
C ARG A 90 18.31 13.20 -11.46
N THR A 91 18.06 11.92 -11.30
CA THR A 91 16.74 11.33 -11.51
C THR A 91 16.06 11.06 -10.18
N LEU A 92 14.79 11.45 -10.07
CA LEU A 92 13.96 11.18 -8.92
C LEU A 92 13.10 9.96 -9.22
N PHE A 93 13.33 8.87 -8.48
CA PHE A 93 12.59 7.63 -8.59
C PHE A 93 11.48 7.56 -7.56
N CYS A 94 10.33 7.03 -7.97
CA CYS A 94 9.21 6.77 -7.08
C CYS A 94 9.06 5.26 -6.90
N HIS A 95 8.78 4.84 -5.67
CA HIS A 95 8.61 3.44 -5.30
C HIS A 95 7.34 3.27 -4.49
N ALA A 96 6.58 2.23 -4.78
CA ALA A 96 5.46 1.84 -3.91
C ALA A 96 6.01 1.26 -2.60
N ARG A 97 5.37 1.62 -1.49
CA ARG A 97 5.67 1.04 -0.18
C ARG A 97 4.75 -0.15 0.06
N TYR A 98 5.19 -1.31 -0.34
CA TYR A 98 4.38 -2.53 -0.30
C TYR A 98 3.98 -2.91 1.12
N GLU A 99 4.85 -2.66 2.10
CA GLU A 99 4.56 -2.94 3.50
C GLU A 99 3.32 -2.15 4.00
N ASN A 100 3.15 -0.93 3.53
CA ASN A 100 1.98 -0.11 3.91
C ASN A 100 0.72 -0.54 3.16
N LEU A 101 0.85 -1.00 1.92
CA LEU A 101 -0.26 -1.60 1.19
C LEU A 101 -0.73 -2.89 1.87
N GLU A 102 0.20 -3.76 2.24
CA GLU A 102 -0.09 -4.99 2.97
C GLU A 102 -0.77 -4.71 4.31
N ALA A 103 -0.31 -3.68 5.03
CA ALA A 103 -0.91 -3.26 6.28
C ALA A 103 -2.35 -2.78 6.09
N LEU A 104 -2.63 -2.02 5.01
CA LEU A 104 -3.99 -1.57 4.70
C LEU A 104 -4.90 -2.75 4.37
N ILE A 105 -4.44 -3.67 3.53
CA ILE A 105 -5.21 -4.87 3.18
C ILE A 105 -5.48 -5.71 4.42
N ALA A 106 -4.47 -5.91 5.26
CA ALA A 106 -4.61 -6.64 6.52
C ALA A 106 -5.63 -5.99 7.46
N PHE A 107 -5.59 -4.66 7.57
CA PHE A 107 -6.56 -3.90 8.36
C PHE A 107 -7.99 -4.11 7.84
N LEU A 108 -8.19 -4.01 6.54
CA LEU A 108 -9.52 -4.16 5.93
C LEU A 108 -10.09 -5.57 6.08
N THR A 109 -9.23 -6.57 6.21
CA THR A 109 -9.62 -7.98 6.24
C THR A 109 -9.42 -8.65 7.60
N GLU A 110 -8.95 -7.92 8.62
CA GLU A 110 -8.57 -8.52 9.92
C GLU A 110 -9.73 -9.22 10.64
N GLU A 111 -10.96 -8.76 10.41
CA GLU A 111 -12.15 -9.38 10.97
C GLU A 111 -12.98 -10.11 9.92
N CYS A 112 -12.36 -10.47 8.79
CA CYS A 112 -13.04 -11.17 7.71
C CYS A 112 -13.68 -12.45 8.24
N CYS A 113 -15.00 -12.58 8.01
CA CYS A 113 -15.79 -13.76 8.37
C CYS A 113 -15.86 -14.04 9.89
N SER A 114 -15.59 -13.05 10.73
CA SER A 114 -15.65 -13.25 12.19
C SER A 114 -17.05 -13.62 12.69
N GLY A 115 -18.09 -13.28 11.92
CA GLY A 115 -19.49 -13.61 12.24
C GLY A 115 -20.07 -14.80 11.49
N THR A 116 -19.34 -15.39 10.57
CA THR A 116 -19.80 -16.51 9.73
C THR A 116 -18.66 -17.49 9.47
N ASN A 117 -19.00 -18.71 9.09
CA ASN A 117 -18.01 -19.70 8.69
C ASN A 117 -17.66 -19.63 7.19
N ASP A 118 -18.31 -18.73 6.46
CA ASP A 118 -18.13 -18.59 5.02
C ASP A 118 -17.21 -17.42 4.70
N CYS A 119 -15.91 -17.67 4.68
CA CYS A 119 -14.93 -16.68 4.23
C CYS A 119 -14.88 -16.64 2.72
N LEU A 120 -14.95 -15.43 2.16
CA LEU A 120 -14.60 -15.23 0.76
C LEU A 120 -13.11 -15.57 0.61
N PRO A 121 -12.75 -16.45 -0.32
CA PRO A 121 -11.35 -16.76 -0.53
C PRO A 121 -10.62 -15.50 -0.98
N LEU A 122 -9.65 -15.06 -0.18
CA LEU A 122 -8.74 -14.02 -0.62
C LEU A 122 -8.01 -14.52 -1.87
N PRO A 123 -7.81 -13.66 -2.88
CA PRO A 123 -7.07 -14.07 -4.06
C PRO A 123 -5.69 -14.56 -3.61
N GLN A 124 -5.49 -15.82 -3.73
CA GLN A 124 -4.19 -16.42 -3.44
C GLN A 124 -3.21 -15.93 -4.49
N LYS A 125 -2.03 -15.52 -4.03
CA LYS A 125 -0.95 -15.20 -4.94
C LYS A 125 -0.70 -16.45 -5.79
N THR A 126 -1.09 -16.37 -7.05
CA THR A 126 -0.64 -17.36 -8.01
C THR A 126 0.83 -17.12 -8.23
N GLU A 127 1.65 -17.90 -7.59
CA GLU A 127 3.06 -17.95 -7.92
C GLU A 127 3.21 -18.61 -9.29
N LYS A 128 3.68 -17.82 -10.23
CA LYS A 128 4.30 -18.36 -11.40
C LYS A 128 5.78 -18.19 -11.29
#